data_feb2a67d80168290655040d15ed23a98
#
_entry.id   feb2a67d80168290655040d15ed23a98
#
_cell.length_a   1.000
_cell.length_b   1.000
_cell.length_c   1.000
_cell.angle_alpha   90.00
_cell.angle_beta   90.00
_cell.angle_gamma   90.00
#
_symmetry.space_group_name_H-M   'P 1'
#
loop_
_entity.id
_entity.type
_entity.pdbx_description
1 polymer ?
#
loop_
_entity_poly.entity_id
_entity_poly.type
_entity_poly.pdbx_seq_one_letter_code
_entity_poly.pdbx_strand_id
1 'polypeptide(L)'
;MNVLVVDDEQLVRWFLDRALRKIGYEVITASSIAEASETLRTGQIDLLFIDLRMPGGSGLELIRQLENAQQRPKIIVCSAFITSELEDEFRSNGISTLRKPFKLDELNATLKQCLER
;
A
#
# COMPACT_ATOMS: atom_id res chain seq x y z
N MET A 1 2.72 -0.49 14.92
CA MET A 1 2.62 -1.04 13.54
C MET A 1 3.44 -0.16 12.61
N ASN A 2 4.27 -0.77 11.80
CA ASN A 2 5.12 -0.09 10.84
C ASN A 2 4.48 -0.12 9.46
N VAL A 3 4.27 1.04 8.88
CA VAL A 3 3.57 1.19 7.60
C VAL A 3 4.53 1.78 6.57
N LEU A 4 4.58 1.16 5.39
CA LEU A 4 5.31 1.69 4.25
C LEU A 4 4.32 2.22 3.23
N VAL A 5 4.50 3.48 2.83
CA VAL A 5 3.68 4.14 1.81
C VAL A 5 4.52 4.34 0.56
N VAL A 6 4.10 3.70 -0.53
CA VAL A 6 4.81 3.74 -1.82
C VAL A 6 3.94 4.42 -2.86
N ASP A 7 4.31 5.63 -3.23
CA ASP A 7 3.56 6.43 -4.21
C ASP A 7 4.50 7.48 -4.78
N ASP A 8 4.42 7.76 -6.06
CA ASP A 8 5.25 8.80 -6.69
C ASP A 8 4.67 10.20 -6.49
N GLU A 9 3.40 10.31 -6.09
CA GLU A 9 2.75 11.59 -5.85
C GLU A 9 3.03 12.06 -4.42
N GLN A 10 3.73 13.18 -4.30
CA GLN A 10 4.12 13.74 -3.00
C GLN A 10 2.91 14.03 -2.12
N LEU A 11 1.83 14.55 -2.69
CA LEU A 11 0.62 14.89 -1.92
C LEU A 11 -0.04 13.65 -1.33
N VAL A 12 -0.03 12.55 -2.06
CA VAL A 12 -0.59 11.28 -1.56
C VAL A 12 0.25 10.75 -0.40
N ARG A 13 1.59 10.74 -0.56
CA ARG A 13 2.48 10.32 0.52
C ARG A 13 2.28 11.19 1.77
N TRP A 14 2.20 12.50 1.58
CA TRP A 14 2.01 13.45 2.68
C TRP A 14 0.69 13.21 3.40
N PHE A 15 -0.40 13.04 2.65
CA PHE A 15 -1.73 12.81 3.23
C PHE A 15 -1.74 11.50 4.05
N LEU A 16 -1.24 10.43 3.46
CA LEU A 16 -1.21 9.12 4.13
C LEU A 16 -0.30 9.15 5.36
N ASP A 17 0.87 9.76 5.23
CA ASP A 17 1.80 9.89 6.36
C ASP A 17 1.13 10.57 7.54
N ARG A 18 0.49 11.71 7.33
CA ARG A 18 -0.15 12.44 8.41
C ARG A 18 -1.34 11.68 9.00
N ALA A 19 -2.17 11.11 8.14
CA ALA A 19 -3.36 10.37 8.60
C ALA A 19 -2.97 9.14 9.42
N LEU A 20 -1.97 8.41 8.98
CA LEU A 20 -1.55 7.17 9.64
C LEU A 20 -0.81 7.46 10.95
N ARG A 21 0.02 8.51 10.98
CA ARG A 21 0.69 8.92 12.23
C ARG A 21 -0.31 9.36 13.27
N LYS A 22 -1.39 9.98 12.86
CA LYS A 22 -2.46 10.41 13.78
C LYS A 22 -3.13 9.22 14.48
N ILE A 23 -3.18 8.08 13.81
CA ILE A 23 -3.71 6.85 14.39
C ILE A 23 -2.71 6.22 15.37
N GLY A 24 -1.44 6.59 15.28
CA GLY A 24 -0.38 6.07 16.15
C GLY A 24 0.59 5.12 15.45
N TYR A 25 0.53 5.03 14.12
CA TYR A 25 1.42 4.16 13.37
C TYR A 25 2.74 4.86 13.06
N GLU A 26 3.80 4.09 12.91
CA GLU A 26 5.07 4.58 12.38
C GLU A 26 5.06 4.44 10.87
N VAL A 27 5.38 5.52 10.17
CA VAL A 27 5.24 5.59 8.71
C VAL A 27 6.58 5.85 8.06
N ILE A 28 6.90 5.05 7.06
CA ILE A 28 8.03 5.23 6.17
C ILE A 28 7.44 5.44 4.78
N THR A 29 7.98 6.41 4.04
CA THR A 29 7.51 6.69 2.68
C THR A 29 8.58 6.36 1.67
N ALA A 30 8.16 5.94 0.48
CA ALA A 30 9.04 5.67 -0.64
C ALA A 30 8.41 6.23 -1.91
N SER A 31 9.23 6.83 -2.77
CA SER A 31 8.75 7.44 -4.01
C SER A 31 9.05 6.59 -5.24
N SER A 32 9.68 5.43 -5.05
CA SER A 32 10.02 4.52 -6.14
C SER A 32 9.94 3.07 -5.68
N ILE A 33 9.85 2.16 -6.64
CA ILE A 33 9.84 0.72 -6.36
C ILE A 33 11.19 0.28 -5.77
N ALA A 34 12.30 0.88 -6.24
CA ALA A 34 13.62 0.55 -5.71
C ALA A 34 13.74 0.88 -4.23
N GLU A 35 13.28 2.07 -3.82
CA GLU A 35 13.26 2.45 -2.40
C GLU A 35 12.37 1.51 -1.59
N ALA A 36 11.20 1.19 -2.14
CA ALA A 36 10.25 0.30 -1.47
C ALA A 36 10.84 -1.09 -1.26
N SER A 37 11.46 -1.64 -2.29
CA SER A 37 12.09 -2.97 -2.22
C SER A 37 13.17 -3.01 -1.15
N GLU A 38 14.00 -1.98 -1.09
CA GLU A 38 15.06 -1.90 -0.08
C GLU A 38 14.49 -1.83 1.33
N THR A 39 13.46 -1.02 1.53
CA THR A 39 12.80 -0.89 2.84
C THR A 39 12.17 -2.21 3.27
N LEU A 40 11.51 -2.90 2.34
CA LEU A 40 10.89 -4.19 2.62
C LEU A 40 11.92 -5.26 2.95
N ARG A 41 13.09 -5.19 2.33
CA ARG A 41 14.17 -6.16 2.56
C ARG A 41 14.80 -6.00 3.94
N THR A 42 14.97 -4.77 4.39
CA THR A 42 15.71 -4.47 5.61
C THR A 42 14.83 -4.17 6.81
N GLY A 43 13.57 -3.80 6.59
CA GLY A 43 12.66 -3.38 7.66
C GLY A 43 11.61 -4.44 7.97
N GLN A 44 10.94 -4.24 9.09
CA GLN A 44 9.77 -5.03 9.46
C GLN A 44 8.54 -4.20 9.16
N ILE A 45 7.97 -4.41 8.00
CA ILE A 45 6.78 -3.67 7.56
C ILE A 45 5.55 -4.55 7.80
N ASP A 46 4.58 -3.99 8.51
CA ASP A 46 3.32 -4.67 8.83
C ASP A 46 2.23 -4.39 7.82
N LEU A 47 2.26 -3.21 7.22
CA LEU A 47 1.23 -2.76 6.28
C LEU A 47 1.90 -1.97 5.14
N LEU A 48 1.51 -2.29 3.91
CA LEU A 48 2.03 -1.65 2.71
C LEU A 48 0.89 -0.96 1.95
N PHE A 49 1.02 0.35 1.72
CA PHE A 49 0.21 1.09 0.74
C PHE A 49 1.04 1.21 -0.53
N ILE A 50 0.50 0.80 -1.67
CA ILE A 50 1.27 0.83 -2.91
C ILE A 50 0.40 1.21 -4.10
N ASP A 51 0.93 2.10 -4.95
CA ASP A 51 0.32 2.45 -6.23
C ASP A 51 0.78 1.44 -7.28
N LEU A 52 -0.08 1.13 -8.23
CA LEU A 52 0.22 0.18 -9.30
C LEU A 52 1.14 0.78 -10.36
N ARG A 53 1.01 2.08 -10.60
CA ARG A 53 1.78 2.78 -11.65
C ARG A 53 2.81 3.70 -11.02
N MET A 54 4.07 3.34 -11.19
CA MET A 54 5.20 4.10 -10.66
C MET A 54 6.25 4.29 -11.74
N PRO A 55 6.90 5.46 -11.83
CA PRO A 55 8.04 5.62 -12.73
C PRO A 55 9.14 4.62 -12.40
N GLY A 56 9.70 4.01 -13.43
CA GLY A 56 10.83 3.10 -13.29
C GLY A 56 10.52 1.75 -12.71
N GLY A 57 9.22 1.40 -12.55
CA GLY A 57 8.86 0.09 -12.02
C GLY A 57 7.38 -0.12 -11.96
N SER A 58 6.98 -1.30 -11.53
CA SER A 58 5.58 -1.70 -11.42
C SER A 58 5.23 -2.11 -10.00
N GLY A 59 4.24 -1.43 -9.42
CA GLY A 59 3.71 -1.82 -8.12
C GLY A 59 3.12 -3.21 -8.15
N LEU A 60 2.47 -3.57 -9.26
CA LEU A 60 1.89 -4.90 -9.43
C LEU A 60 2.95 -6.00 -9.35
N GLU A 61 4.10 -5.78 -9.98
CA GLU A 61 5.19 -6.74 -9.95
C GLU A 61 5.71 -6.94 -8.52
N LEU A 62 5.88 -5.85 -7.77
CA LEU A 62 6.29 -5.93 -6.38
C LEU A 62 5.27 -6.70 -5.54
N ILE A 63 3.98 -6.44 -5.76
CA ILE A 63 2.90 -7.15 -5.06
C ILE A 63 2.99 -8.65 -5.33
N ARG A 64 3.20 -9.05 -6.58
CA ARG A 64 3.32 -10.47 -6.95
C ARG A 64 4.51 -11.13 -6.29
N GLN A 65 5.63 -10.43 -6.16
CA GLN A 65 6.78 -10.93 -5.42
C GLN A 65 6.45 -11.16 -3.95
N LEU A 66 5.71 -10.23 -3.35
CA LEU A 66 5.32 -10.33 -1.94
C LEU A 66 4.29 -11.43 -1.69
N GLU A 67 3.41 -11.71 -2.65
CA GLU A 67 2.41 -12.76 -2.51
C GLU A 67 3.02 -14.13 -2.26
N ASN A 68 4.23 -14.35 -2.75
CA ASN A 68 4.95 -15.60 -2.59
C ASN A 68 5.84 -15.66 -1.34
N ALA A 69 5.92 -14.57 -0.59
CA ALA A 69 6.74 -14.51 0.62
C ALA A 69 6.01 -15.19 1.78
N GLN A 70 6.78 -15.88 2.64
CA GLN A 70 6.19 -16.55 3.81
C GLN A 70 5.62 -15.56 4.81
N GLN A 71 6.30 -14.43 4.99
CA GLN A 71 5.84 -13.37 5.88
C GLN A 71 5.73 -12.09 5.07
N ARG A 72 4.53 -11.81 4.62
CA ARG A 72 4.28 -10.59 3.87
C ARG A 72 3.50 -9.60 4.72
N PRO A 73 3.67 -8.29 4.48
CA PRO A 73 2.82 -7.31 5.12
C PRO A 73 1.39 -7.42 4.58
N LYS A 74 0.44 -6.88 5.30
CA LYS A 74 -0.88 -6.64 4.73
C LYS A 74 -0.73 -5.57 3.67
N ILE A 75 -1.51 -5.65 2.60
CA ILE A 75 -1.34 -4.79 1.43
C ILE A 75 -2.64 -4.05 1.13
N ILE A 76 -2.54 -2.75 0.94
CA ILE A 76 -3.62 -1.91 0.41
C ILE A 76 -3.10 -1.29 -0.89
N VAL A 77 -3.76 -1.62 -1.99
CA VAL A 77 -3.45 -1.01 -3.29
C VAL A 77 -4.18 0.32 -3.39
N CYS A 78 -3.45 1.41 -3.56
CA CYS A 78 -3.99 2.76 -3.62
C CYS A 78 -3.70 3.33 -5.01
N SER A 79 -4.68 3.29 -5.91
CA SER A 79 -4.45 3.65 -7.31
C SER A 79 -5.71 4.18 -7.97
N ALA A 80 -5.53 5.00 -9.01
CA ALA A 80 -6.62 5.43 -9.89
C ALA A 80 -6.92 4.38 -10.97
N PHE A 81 -6.06 3.39 -11.12
CA PHE A 81 -6.09 2.45 -12.25
C PHE A 81 -6.29 1.00 -11.79
N ILE A 82 -7.41 0.76 -11.12
CA ILE A 82 -7.76 -0.59 -10.65
C ILE A 82 -8.89 -1.11 -11.52
N THR A 83 -8.60 -2.14 -12.32
CA THR A 83 -9.63 -2.79 -13.14
C THR A 83 -10.45 -3.75 -12.27
N SER A 84 -11.64 -4.15 -12.75
CA SER A 84 -12.46 -5.12 -12.02
C SER A 84 -11.76 -6.47 -11.87
N GLU A 85 -11.02 -6.89 -12.89
CA GLU A 85 -10.26 -8.15 -12.84
C GLU A 85 -9.18 -8.10 -11.78
N LEU A 86 -8.44 -6.98 -11.71
CA LEU A 86 -7.42 -6.81 -10.67
C LEU A 86 -8.03 -6.74 -9.28
N GLU A 87 -9.14 -6.05 -9.14
CA GLU A 87 -9.83 -5.94 -7.85
C GLU A 87 -10.25 -7.33 -7.34
N ASP A 88 -10.80 -8.17 -8.23
CA ASP A 88 -11.18 -9.54 -7.88
C ASP A 88 -9.97 -10.39 -7.51
N GLU A 89 -8.87 -10.26 -8.26
CA GLU A 89 -7.63 -10.97 -7.96
C GLU A 89 -7.08 -10.57 -6.60
N PHE A 90 -7.02 -9.26 -6.32
CA PHE A 90 -6.53 -8.76 -5.04
C PHE A 90 -7.40 -9.25 -3.89
N ARG A 91 -8.71 -9.19 -4.04
CA ARG A 91 -9.64 -9.65 -3.00
C ARG A 91 -9.42 -11.13 -2.69
N SER A 92 -9.20 -11.95 -3.72
CA SER A 92 -8.93 -13.38 -3.56
C SER A 92 -7.65 -13.63 -2.78
N ASN A 93 -6.69 -12.72 -2.86
CA ASN A 93 -5.40 -12.84 -2.19
C ASN A 93 -5.33 -12.07 -0.87
N GLY A 94 -6.47 -11.58 -0.39
CA GLY A 94 -6.51 -10.85 0.88
C GLY A 94 -5.95 -9.43 0.81
N ILE A 95 -5.88 -8.85 -0.38
CA ILE A 95 -5.38 -7.49 -0.61
C ILE A 95 -6.56 -6.54 -0.72
N SER A 96 -6.53 -5.45 0.03
CA SER A 96 -7.55 -4.42 -0.01
C SER A 96 -7.20 -3.36 -1.05
N THR A 97 -8.21 -2.67 -1.57
CA THR A 97 -8.02 -1.63 -2.58
C THR A 97 -8.63 -0.31 -2.11
N LEU A 98 -8.00 0.78 -2.52
CA LEU A 98 -8.45 2.14 -2.23
C LEU A 98 -8.26 2.97 -3.49
N ARG A 99 -9.37 3.37 -4.13
CA ARG A 99 -9.31 4.10 -5.41
C ARG A 99 -9.03 5.58 -5.17
N LYS A 100 -8.13 6.13 -5.96
CA LYS A 100 -7.87 7.57 -5.99
C LYS A 100 -8.89 8.27 -6.90
N PRO A 101 -9.34 9.48 -6.56
CA PRO A 101 -9.10 10.16 -5.30
C PRO A 101 -9.95 9.57 -4.16
N PHE A 102 -9.42 9.58 -2.95
CA PHE A 102 -10.15 9.05 -1.79
C PHE A 102 -10.20 10.09 -0.67
N LYS A 103 -11.18 9.92 0.20
CA LYS A 103 -11.37 10.77 1.37
C LYS A 103 -10.88 10.04 2.62
N LEU A 104 -10.72 10.80 3.70
CA LEU A 104 -10.25 10.25 4.98
C LEU A 104 -11.15 9.12 5.50
N ASP A 105 -12.46 9.27 5.38
CA ASP A 105 -13.39 8.23 5.82
C ASP A 105 -13.27 6.95 5.01
N GLU A 106 -12.97 7.06 3.71
CA GLU A 106 -12.71 5.91 2.86
C GLU A 106 -11.41 5.21 3.25
N LEU A 107 -10.37 5.99 3.55
CA LEU A 107 -9.12 5.45 4.07
C LEU A 107 -9.36 4.68 5.38
N ASN A 108 -10.08 5.28 6.31
CA ASN A 108 -10.35 4.66 7.60
C ASN A 108 -11.15 3.37 7.45
N ALA A 109 -12.14 3.34 6.56
CA ALA A 109 -12.94 2.15 6.29
C ALA A 109 -12.08 1.03 5.69
N THR A 110 -11.19 1.37 4.75
CA THR A 110 -10.29 0.39 4.12
C THR A 110 -9.29 -0.16 5.13
N LEU A 111 -8.74 0.69 5.98
CA LEU A 111 -7.84 0.25 7.06
C LEU A 111 -8.53 -0.75 7.98
N LYS A 112 -9.73 -0.42 8.41
CA LYS A 112 -10.50 -1.29 9.30
C LYS A 112 -10.73 -2.65 8.65
N GLN A 113 -11.19 -2.66 7.41
CA GLN A 113 -11.43 -3.90 6.66
C GLN A 113 -10.16 -4.72 6.51
N CYS A 114 -9.07 -4.08 6.16
CA CYS A 114 -7.78 -4.73 5.93
C CYS A 114 -7.23 -5.35 7.22
N LEU A 115 -7.29 -4.62 8.33
CA LEU A 115 -6.69 -5.05 9.59
C LEU A 115 -7.54 -6.04 10.38
N GLU A 116 -8.83 -6.15 10.07
CA GLU A 116 -9.73 -7.10 10.72
C GLU A 116 -9.76 -8.48 10.06
N ARG A 117 -9.03 -8.64 8.96
CA ARG A 117 -8.96 -9.93 8.26
C ARG A 117 -8.09 -10.95 8.99
#